data_bb587daab677f9d52070e1192dd18f05
#
_entry.id   bb587daab677f9d52070e1192dd18f05
#
_cell.length_a   1.000
_cell.length_b   1.000
_cell.length_c   1.000
_cell.angle_alpha   90.00
_cell.angle_beta   90.00
_cell.angle_gamma   90.00
#
_symmetry.space_group_name_H-M   'P 1'
#
loop_
_entity.id
_entity.type
_entity.pdbx_description
1 polymer ?
#
loop_
_entity_poly.entity_id
_entity_poly.type
_entity_poly.pdbx_seq_one_letter_code
_entity_poly.pdbx_strand_id
1 'polypeptide(L)'
;MPYLTCPVCRLSTYAISGHSTVEPCPRCGAPLRSGATAGVTPPRRPALTRRFQARPTAAGAARKAIDVIANDLGPSATATAQLLVTELVGNSLRHAGLGPGSSIALKAFLGPGTALFHVRDDGHGFEPPTLPPEPNGNGDPDDYAALLPDGRGLLLVDRLSESWGVTRTPSATVWFELRRAPGAAA
;
A
#
# COMPACT_ATOMS: atom_id res chain seq x y z
N MET A 1 -0.43 -15.46 -10.09
CA MET A 1 -0.75 -15.44 -8.66
C MET A 1 -2.16 -14.91 -8.55
N PRO A 2 -3.10 -15.59 -7.90
CA PRO A 2 -4.50 -15.17 -7.88
C PRO A 2 -4.70 -14.02 -6.91
N TYR A 3 -5.47 -13.03 -7.34
CA TYR A 3 -6.05 -12.03 -6.45
C TYR A 3 -7.18 -12.67 -5.65
N LEU A 4 -7.21 -12.37 -4.36
CA LEU A 4 -8.32 -12.70 -3.48
C LEU A 4 -9.11 -11.42 -3.23
N THR A 5 -10.41 -11.46 -3.50
CA THR A 5 -11.29 -10.33 -3.17
C THR A 5 -12.17 -10.71 -1.98
N CYS A 6 -12.17 -9.87 -0.96
CA CYS A 6 -13.02 -10.09 0.19
C CYS A 6 -14.50 -9.90 -0.19
N PRO A 7 -15.38 -10.90 0.05
CA PRO A 7 -16.79 -10.81 -0.31
C PRO A 7 -17.57 -9.80 0.55
N VAL A 8 -17.03 -9.41 1.71
CA VAL A 8 -17.69 -8.52 2.66
C VAL A 8 -17.28 -7.06 2.46
N CYS A 9 -15.97 -6.76 2.46
CA CYS A 9 -15.49 -5.38 2.38
C CYS A 9 -14.86 -5.02 1.03
N ARG A 10 -14.88 -5.95 0.06
CA ARG A 10 -14.33 -5.82 -1.29
C ARG A 10 -12.83 -5.54 -1.36
N LEU A 11 -12.10 -5.71 -0.25
CA LEU A 11 -10.64 -5.62 -0.27
C LEU A 11 -10.08 -6.67 -1.22
N SER A 12 -9.24 -6.24 -2.16
CA SER A 12 -8.49 -7.16 -3.02
C SER A 12 -7.07 -7.31 -2.48
N THR A 13 -6.63 -8.55 -2.28
CA THR A 13 -5.29 -8.87 -1.78
C THR A 13 -4.67 -9.98 -2.62
N TYR A 14 -3.33 -10.10 -2.58
CA TYR A 14 -2.62 -11.20 -3.25
C TYR A 14 -2.52 -12.42 -2.34
N ALA A 15 -2.84 -13.59 -2.87
CA ALA A 15 -2.44 -14.85 -2.25
C ALA A 15 -0.96 -15.15 -2.59
N ILE A 16 -0.11 -15.27 -1.59
CA ILE A 16 1.34 -15.46 -1.78
C ILE A 16 1.71 -16.94 -1.89
N SER A 17 0.89 -17.87 -1.46
CA SER A 17 1.25 -19.29 -1.45
C SER A 17 0.14 -20.17 -2.00
N GLY A 18 0.56 -21.18 -2.77
CA GLY A 18 -0.30 -22.24 -3.29
C GLY A 18 -0.80 -23.23 -2.22
N HIS A 19 -0.88 -22.82 -0.97
CA HIS A 19 -1.44 -23.63 0.11
C HIS A 19 -2.82 -23.08 0.45
N SER A 20 -3.79 -23.98 0.48
CA SER A 20 -5.22 -23.76 0.73
C SER A 20 -5.53 -23.34 2.17
N THR A 21 -4.84 -22.38 2.72
CA THR A 21 -5.23 -21.76 3.99
C THR A 21 -6.11 -20.55 3.68
N VAL A 22 -7.35 -20.62 4.14
CA VAL A 22 -8.28 -19.50 4.10
C VAL A 22 -7.77 -18.45 5.07
N GLU A 23 -6.97 -17.50 4.56
CA GLU A 23 -6.53 -16.38 5.38
C GLU A 23 -7.70 -15.43 5.63
N PRO A 24 -7.90 -14.94 6.87
CA PRO A 24 -8.93 -13.95 7.13
C PRO A 24 -8.58 -12.63 6.45
N CYS A 25 -9.60 -11.94 5.94
CA CYS A 25 -9.42 -10.60 5.37
C CYS A 25 -8.80 -9.67 6.41
N PRO A 26 -7.68 -9.01 6.10
CA PRO A 26 -7.00 -8.14 7.07
C PRO A 26 -7.84 -6.91 7.47
N ARG A 27 -8.87 -6.57 6.67
CA ARG A 27 -9.73 -5.43 6.97
C ARG A 27 -10.95 -5.77 7.83
N CYS A 28 -11.59 -6.93 7.61
CA CYS A 28 -12.86 -7.25 8.28
C CYS A 28 -12.93 -8.66 8.88
N GLY A 29 -11.82 -9.43 8.85
CA GLY A 29 -11.77 -10.78 9.39
C GLY A 29 -12.55 -11.85 8.61
N ALA A 30 -13.29 -11.48 7.58
CA ALA A 30 -14.05 -12.43 6.77
C ALA A 30 -13.11 -13.39 6.00
N PRO A 31 -13.49 -14.66 5.81
CA PRO A 31 -12.67 -15.60 5.08
C PRO A 31 -12.51 -15.17 3.61
N LEU A 32 -11.26 -15.05 3.17
CA LEU A 32 -10.92 -14.77 1.77
C LEU A 32 -11.08 -16.08 0.99
N ARG A 33 -11.97 -16.10 0.03
CA ARG A 33 -12.11 -17.22 -0.89
C ARG A 33 -11.32 -16.94 -2.17
N SER A 34 -10.60 -17.94 -2.66
CA SER A 34 -10.02 -17.91 -3.99
C SER A 34 -11.17 -17.95 -5.02
N GLY A 35 -11.65 -16.78 -5.38
CA GLY A 35 -12.56 -16.62 -6.51
C GLY A 35 -11.71 -16.21 -7.71
N ALA A 36 -11.84 -16.96 -8.79
CA ALA A 36 -11.32 -16.53 -10.08
C ALA A 36 -12.10 -15.27 -10.50
N THR A 37 -11.68 -14.10 -10.06
CA THR A 37 -12.13 -12.85 -10.67
C THR A 37 -11.39 -12.72 -11.99
N ALA A 38 -12.12 -12.95 -13.05
CA ALA A 38 -11.70 -12.64 -14.39
C ALA A 38 -11.19 -11.17 -14.41
N GLY A 39 -9.92 -10.97 -14.75
CA GLY A 39 -9.60 -9.78 -15.48
C GLY A 39 -8.59 -8.79 -14.94
N VAL A 40 -7.92 -8.98 -13.81
CA VAL A 40 -6.75 -8.13 -13.51
C VAL A 40 -5.53 -9.01 -13.31
N THR A 41 -4.94 -9.43 -14.41
CA THR A 41 -3.57 -9.90 -14.40
C THR A 41 -2.71 -8.67 -14.08
N PRO A 42 -1.94 -8.65 -12.96
CA PRO A 42 -1.04 -7.54 -12.73
C PRO A 42 -0.10 -7.41 -13.92
N PRO A 43 0.23 -6.20 -14.33
CA PRO A 43 1.18 -6.02 -15.40
C PRO A 43 2.46 -6.78 -15.02
N ARG A 44 2.94 -7.65 -15.90
CA ARG A 44 4.09 -8.53 -15.63
C ARG A 44 5.37 -7.75 -15.34
N ARG A 45 5.37 -6.44 -15.60
CA ARG A 45 6.53 -5.57 -15.44
C ARG A 45 6.13 -4.31 -14.65
N PRO A 46 6.84 -3.97 -13.57
CA PRO A 46 6.58 -2.72 -12.87
C PRO A 46 6.93 -1.53 -13.76
N ALA A 47 6.08 -0.51 -13.77
CA ALA A 47 6.34 0.77 -14.42
C ALA A 47 7.42 1.58 -13.67
N LEU A 48 7.52 1.37 -12.36
CA LEU A 48 8.54 1.95 -11.51
C LEU A 48 9.14 0.88 -10.60
N THR A 49 10.46 0.85 -10.53
CA THR A 49 11.20 0.09 -9.51
C THR A 49 12.34 0.94 -9.00
N ARG A 50 12.39 1.19 -7.70
CA ARG A 50 13.46 1.92 -7.03
C ARG A 50 13.80 1.24 -5.71
N ARG A 51 15.07 1.36 -5.33
CA ARG A 51 15.57 0.92 -4.02
C ARG A 51 16.33 2.09 -3.39
N PHE A 52 16.06 2.34 -2.13
CA PHE A 52 16.67 3.43 -1.36
C PHE A 52 17.37 2.83 -0.14
N GLN A 53 18.54 3.33 0.19
CA GLN A 53 19.13 3.01 1.48
C GLN A 53 18.25 3.58 2.60
N ALA A 54 18.12 2.86 3.71
CA ALA A 54 17.33 3.28 4.87
C ALA A 54 18.00 4.48 5.59
N ARG A 55 17.80 5.67 5.05
CA ARG A 55 18.31 6.95 5.54
C ARG A 55 17.20 7.98 5.61
N PRO A 56 17.32 9.04 6.42
CA PRO A 56 16.29 10.08 6.51
C PRO A 56 15.88 10.68 5.16
N THR A 57 16.78 10.72 4.19
CA THR A 57 16.50 11.23 2.84
C THR A 57 15.68 10.28 1.96
N ALA A 58 15.47 9.03 2.38
CA ALA A 58 14.79 8.02 1.56
C ALA A 58 13.34 8.41 1.24
N ALA A 59 12.62 8.99 2.21
CA ALA A 59 11.22 9.41 2.00
C ALA A 59 11.10 10.48 0.90
N GLY A 60 11.97 11.50 0.94
CA GLY A 60 12.02 12.52 -0.11
C GLY A 60 12.43 11.98 -1.47
N ALA A 61 13.39 11.04 -1.50
CA ALA A 61 13.80 10.39 -2.73
C ALA A 61 12.70 9.49 -3.32
N ALA A 62 11.96 8.78 -2.48
CA ALA A 62 10.84 7.95 -2.89
C ALA A 62 9.68 8.79 -3.45
N ARG A 63 9.35 9.91 -2.80
CA ARG A 63 8.39 10.90 -3.30
C ARG A 63 8.78 11.35 -4.72
N LYS A 64 10.03 11.77 -4.90
CA LYS A 64 10.53 12.26 -6.19
C LYS A 64 10.55 11.17 -7.28
N ALA A 65 10.71 9.92 -6.89
CA ALA A 65 10.69 8.80 -7.84
C ALA A 65 9.32 8.62 -8.54
N ILE A 66 8.24 9.07 -7.91
CA ILE A 66 6.88 9.02 -8.50
C ILE A 66 6.77 9.91 -9.74
N ASP A 67 7.57 10.98 -9.85
CA ASP A 67 7.55 11.89 -11.00
C ASP A 67 7.81 11.17 -12.32
N VAL A 68 8.53 10.06 -12.30
CA VAL A 68 8.84 9.24 -13.49
C VAL A 68 7.57 8.70 -14.16
N ILE A 69 6.52 8.46 -13.39
CA ILE A 69 5.23 7.90 -13.86
C ILE A 69 4.06 8.89 -13.71
N ALA A 70 4.36 10.16 -13.44
CA ALA A 70 3.34 11.17 -13.16
C ALA A 70 2.34 11.36 -14.32
N ASN A 71 2.83 11.33 -15.56
CA ASN A 71 1.98 11.46 -16.75
C ASN A 71 0.99 10.29 -16.88
N ASP A 72 1.41 9.09 -16.47
CA ASP A 72 0.53 7.91 -16.50
C ASP A 72 -0.49 7.91 -15.36
N LEU A 73 -0.17 8.53 -14.24
CA LEU A 73 -1.04 8.61 -13.07
C LEU A 73 -2.10 9.72 -13.20
N GLY A 74 -1.72 10.82 -13.77
CA GLY A 74 -2.46 12.09 -13.72
C GLY A 74 -2.23 12.86 -12.41
N PRO A 75 -2.57 14.16 -12.36
CA PRO A 75 -2.17 15.05 -11.26
C PRO A 75 -2.63 14.60 -9.87
N SER A 76 -3.90 14.22 -9.74
CA SER A 76 -4.49 13.82 -8.46
C SER A 76 -3.85 12.54 -7.91
N ALA A 77 -3.76 11.47 -8.73
CA ALA A 77 -3.15 10.22 -8.30
C ALA A 77 -1.65 10.38 -8.03
N THR A 78 -0.95 11.26 -8.76
CA THR A 78 0.46 11.58 -8.49
C THR A 78 0.62 12.20 -7.11
N ALA A 79 -0.16 13.23 -6.78
CA ALA A 79 -0.08 13.90 -5.48
C ALA A 79 -0.39 12.91 -4.33
N THR A 80 -1.44 12.10 -4.49
CA THR A 80 -1.81 11.07 -3.50
C THR A 80 -0.71 10.02 -3.37
N ALA A 81 -0.18 9.49 -4.47
CA ALA A 81 0.92 8.50 -4.43
C ALA A 81 2.17 9.07 -3.75
N GLN A 82 2.54 10.31 -4.03
CA GLN A 82 3.66 10.99 -3.39
C GLN A 82 3.47 11.12 -1.88
N LEU A 83 2.27 11.47 -1.43
CA LEU A 83 1.94 11.56 -0.01
C LEU A 83 2.05 10.17 0.65
N LEU A 84 1.32 9.18 0.13
CA LEU A 84 1.26 7.85 0.73
C LEU A 84 2.62 7.13 0.74
N VAL A 85 3.40 7.24 -0.34
CA VAL A 85 4.75 6.68 -0.39
C VAL A 85 5.66 7.35 0.63
N THR A 86 5.55 8.68 0.81
CA THR A 86 6.35 9.41 1.81
C THR A 86 6.04 8.90 3.22
N GLU A 87 4.76 8.73 3.55
CA GLU A 87 4.32 8.21 4.84
C GLU A 87 4.78 6.77 5.09
N LEU A 88 4.60 5.89 4.10
CA LEU A 88 5.00 4.49 4.23
C LEU A 88 6.52 4.32 4.37
N VAL A 89 7.32 5.05 3.60
CA VAL A 89 8.78 5.04 3.73
C VAL A 89 9.18 5.63 5.08
N GLY A 90 8.52 6.70 5.53
CA GLY A 90 8.72 7.26 6.86
C GLY A 90 8.41 6.26 7.97
N ASN A 91 7.34 5.48 7.84
CA ASN A 91 6.98 4.42 8.78
C ASN A 91 8.03 3.30 8.80
N SER A 92 8.51 2.85 7.65
CA SER A 92 9.61 1.88 7.59
C SER A 92 10.86 2.39 8.32
N LEU A 93 11.23 3.65 8.13
CA LEU A 93 12.41 4.24 8.80
C LEU A 93 12.25 4.32 10.32
N ARG A 94 11.05 4.57 10.83
CA ARG A 94 10.78 4.71 12.28
C ARG A 94 10.56 3.39 12.97
N HIS A 95 9.89 2.42 12.32
CA HIS A 95 9.29 1.28 13.02
C HIS A 95 9.80 -0.10 12.55
N ALA A 96 10.48 -0.19 11.39
CA ALA A 96 10.90 -1.48 10.85
C ALA A 96 12.20 -2.04 11.47
N GLY A 97 12.84 -1.31 12.40
CA GLY A 97 14.10 -1.75 13.01
C GLY A 97 15.26 -1.86 12.00
N LEU A 98 15.30 -0.94 11.03
CA LEU A 98 16.28 -0.97 9.94
C LEU A 98 17.69 -0.64 10.46
N GLY A 99 18.63 -1.54 10.19
CA GLY A 99 20.04 -1.37 10.53
C GLY A 99 20.88 -0.78 9.38
N PRO A 100 22.19 -0.60 9.64
CA PRO A 100 23.13 -0.21 8.60
C PRO A 100 23.09 -1.14 7.40
N GLY A 101 22.98 -0.59 6.20
CA GLY A 101 22.91 -1.37 4.96
C GLY A 101 21.50 -1.83 4.56
N SER A 102 20.50 -1.67 5.42
CA SER A 102 19.10 -1.95 5.07
C SER A 102 18.61 -1.03 3.96
N SER A 103 17.62 -1.53 3.22
CA SER A 103 17.04 -0.80 2.10
C SER A 103 15.52 -0.85 2.13
N ILE A 104 14.92 0.11 1.43
CA ILE A 104 13.48 0.19 1.18
C ILE A 104 13.28 0.15 -0.33
N ALA A 105 12.42 -0.75 -0.80
CA ALA A 105 12.08 -0.90 -2.21
C ALA A 105 10.68 -0.35 -2.49
N LEU A 106 10.57 0.46 -3.53
CA LEU A 106 9.32 0.96 -4.09
C LEU A 106 9.11 0.34 -5.46
N LYS A 107 7.92 -0.23 -5.69
CA LYS A 107 7.47 -0.65 -7.01
C LYS A 107 6.08 -0.07 -7.29
N ALA A 108 5.85 0.30 -8.54
CA ALA A 108 4.52 0.68 -9.01
C ALA A 108 4.16 -0.12 -10.27
N PHE A 109 2.92 -0.55 -10.33
CA PHE A 109 2.34 -1.31 -11.44
C PHE A 109 1.13 -0.53 -11.94
N LEU A 110 1.09 -0.28 -13.24
CA LEU A 110 0.00 0.44 -13.88
C LEU A 110 -0.93 -0.56 -14.56
N GLY A 111 -2.20 -0.52 -14.19
CA GLY A 111 -3.30 -1.26 -14.78
C GLY A 111 -4.30 -0.34 -15.49
N PRO A 112 -5.29 -0.90 -16.19
CA PRO A 112 -6.39 -0.11 -16.75
C PRO A 112 -7.15 0.62 -15.64
N GLY A 113 -7.01 1.96 -15.56
CA GLY A 113 -7.69 2.80 -14.58
C GLY A 113 -7.18 2.72 -13.14
N THR A 114 -6.16 1.91 -12.84
CA THR A 114 -5.61 1.74 -11.50
C THR A 114 -4.09 1.77 -11.49
N ALA A 115 -3.51 2.10 -10.34
CA ALA A 115 -2.07 2.03 -10.07
C ALA A 115 -1.86 1.37 -8.71
N LEU A 116 -1.08 0.29 -8.67
CA LEU A 116 -0.75 -0.48 -7.48
C LEU A 116 0.69 -0.17 -7.06
N PHE A 117 0.86 0.22 -5.81
CA PHE A 117 2.14 0.55 -5.22
C PHE A 117 2.53 -0.46 -4.14
N HIS A 118 3.80 -0.83 -4.10
CA HIS A 118 4.39 -1.68 -3.08
C HIS A 118 5.56 -0.96 -2.43
N VAL A 119 5.53 -0.81 -1.12
CA VAL A 119 6.66 -0.35 -0.31
C VAL A 119 7.09 -1.51 0.57
N ARG A 120 8.31 -1.98 0.35
CA ARG A 120 8.90 -3.11 1.07
C ARG A 120 10.18 -2.68 1.73
N ASP A 121 10.35 -3.01 3.00
CA ASP A 121 11.60 -2.82 3.72
C ASP A 121 12.28 -4.17 4.07
N ASP A 122 13.54 -4.09 4.46
CA ASP A 122 14.34 -5.24 4.89
C ASP A 122 14.21 -5.47 6.42
N GLY A 123 13.26 -4.81 7.08
CA GLY A 123 13.03 -4.93 8.52
C GLY A 123 12.27 -6.19 8.92
N HIS A 124 12.05 -6.33 10.22
CA HIS A 124 11.38 -7.49 10.80
C HIS A 124 9.86 -7.50 10.55
N GLY A 125 9.35 -6.50 9.86
CA GLY A 125 7.92 -6.27 9.68
C GLY A 125 7.29 -5.59 10.89
N PHE A 126 6.06 -5.13 10.72
CA PHE A 126 5.27 -4.57 11.81
C PHE A 126 3.87 -5.21 11.81
N GLU A 127 3.27 -5.22 12.96
CA GLU A 127 1.86 -5.56 13.09
C GLU A 127 1.05 -4.29 12.82
N PRO A 128 0.20 -4.26 11.76
CA PRO A 128 -0.63 -3.09 11.55
C PRO A 128 -1.51 -2.91 12.78
N PRO A 129 -1.60 -1.69 13.33
CA PRO A 129 -2.53 -1.43 14.41
C PRO A 129 -3.95 -1.76 13.92
N THR A 130 -4.76 -2.31 14.81
CA THR A 130 -6.19 -2.39 14.55
C THR A 130 -6.69 -0.96 14.46
N LEU A 131 -7.05 -0.53 13.25
CA LEU A 131 -7.65 0.79 13.08
C LEU A 131 -8.93 0.80 13.89
N PRO A 132 -9.12 1.78 14.76
CA PRO A 132 -10.38 1.89 15.51
C PRO A 132 -11.55 2.03 14.53
N PRO A 133 -12.76 1.54 14.88
CA PRO A 133 -13.93 1.75 14.06
C PRO A 133 -14.15 3.25 13.84
N GLU A 134 -14.64 3.62 12.67
CA GLU A 134 -14.95 5.02 12.40
C GLU A 134 -15.84 5.59 13.52
N PRO A 135 -15.50 6.77 14.05
CA PRO A 135 -16.37 7.40 15.03
C PRO A 135 -17.75 7.60 14.38
N ASN A 136 -18.79 7.17 15.07
CA ASN A 136 -20.17 7.30 14.63
C ASN A 136 -20.46 8.77 14.27
N GLY A 137 -20.29 9.13 13.02
CA GLY A 137 -20.78 10.33 12.32
C GLY A 137 -20.52 11.74 12.87
N ASN A 138 -20.12 11.89 14.14
CA ASN A 138 -20.01 13.17 14.86
C ASN A 138 -18.62 13.40 15.49
N GLY A 139 -17.62 12.55 15.23
CA GLY A 139 -16.26 12.72 15.73
C GLY A 139 -15.45 13.63 14.81
N ASP A 140 -14.72 14.59 15.41
CA ASP A 140 -13.76 15.41 14.68
C ASP A 140 -12.67 14.52 14.09
N PRO A 141 -12.33 14.65 12.80
CA PRO A 141 -11.20 13.93 12.18
C PRO A 141 -9.88 14.08 12.94
N ASP A 142 -9.69 15.20 13.65
CA ASP A 142 -8.51 15.46 14.46
C ASP A 142 -8.48 14.67 15.75
N ASP A 143 -9.63 14.36 16.36
CA ASP A 143 -9.71 13.49 17.54
C ASP A 143 -9.27 12.05 17.21
N TYR A 144 -9.58 11.59 16.00
CA TYR A 144 -9.17 10.29 15.52
C TYR A 144 -7.67 10.19 15.23
N ALA A 145 -7.09 11.29 14.74
CA ALA A 145 -5.66 11.40 14.51
C ALA A 145 -4.85 11.50 15.81
N ALA A 146 -5.46 12.01 16.90
CA ALA A 146 -4.85 12.11 18.21
C ALA A 146 -4.72 10.76 18.91
N LEU A 147 -5.60 9.79 18.60
CA LEU A 147 -5.55 8.43 19.16
C LEU A 147 -4.44 7.56 18.57
N LEU A 148 -3.78 8.01 17.48
CA LEU A 148 -2.74 7.29 16.77
C LEU A 148 -1.48 8.17 16.63
N PRO A 149 -0.73 8.46 17.72
CA PRO A 149 0.41 9.36 17.68
C PRO A 149 1.47 8.97 16.63
N ASP A 150 1.59 7.67 16.32
CA ASP A 150 2.52 7.14 15.31
C ASP A 150 1.81 6.48 14.10
N GLY A 151 0.49 6.44 14.07
CA GLY A 151 -0.31 5.69 13.09
C GLY A 151 -0.95 6.53 11.97
N ARG A 152 -0.73 7.84 11.91
CA ARG A 152 -1.37 8.73 10.92
C ARG A 152 -1.12 8.30 9.48
N GLY A 153 0.05 7.75 9.19
CA GLY A 153 0.40 7.31 7.83
C GLY A 153 -0.50 6.19 7.31
N LEU A 154 -0.83 5.18 8.13
CA LEU A 154 -1.73 4.10 7.73
C LEU A 154 -3.19 4.56 7.65
N LEU A 155 -3.60 5.50 8.48
CA LEU A 155 -4.92 6.13 8.36
C LEU A 155 -5.06 6.91 7.04
N LEU A 156 -4.01 7.61 6.61
CA LEU A 156 -3.99 8.27 5.30
C LEU A 156 -4.08 7.25 4.17
N VAL A 157 -3.35 6.13 4.28
CA VAL A 157 -3.43 5.04 3.30
C VAL A 157 -4.86 4.50 3.24
N ASP A 158 -5.50 4.25 4.39
CA ASP A 158 -6.88 3.73 4.44
C ASP A 158 -7.89 4.69 3.81
N ARG A 159 -7.76 5.99 4.05
CA ARG A 159 -8.70 7.00 3.55
C ARG A 159 -8.51 7.39 2.10
N LEU A 160 -7.28 7.37 1.60
CA LEU A 160 -6.93 7.91 0.29
C LEU A 160 -6.70 6.84 -0.78
N SER A 161 -6.66 5.56 -0.41
CA SER A 161 -6.52 4.47 -1.37
C SER A 161 -7.86 3.76 -1.62
N GLU A 162 -8.01 3.18 -2.81
CA GLU A 162 -9.16 2.32 -3.14
C GLU A 162 -9.11 1.00 -2.33
N SER A 163 -7.90 0.51 -2.10
CA SER A 163 -7.61 -0.67 -1.30
C SER A 163 -6.16 -0.65 -0.84
N TRP A 164 -5.88 -1.30 0.27
CA TRP A 164 -4.52 -1.46 0.78
C TRP A 164 -4.40 -2.71 1.63
N GLY A 165 -3.17 -3.09 1.92
CA GLY A 165 -2.89 -4.21 2.80
C GLY A 165 -1.42 -4.39 3.11
N VAL A 166 -1.13 -5.37 3.98
CA VAL A 166 0.22 -5.73 4.39
C VAL A 166 0.44 -7.20 4.10
N THR A 167 1.59 -7.53 3.52
CA THR A 167 2.06 -8.90 3.37
C THR A 167 3.32 -9.08 4.22
N ARG A 168 3.43 -10.21 4.92
CA ARG A 168 4.45 -10.40 5.97
C ARG A 168 5.58 -11.36 5.61
N THR A 169 5.49 -12.10 4.51
CA THR A 169 6.48 -13.14 4.19
C THR A 169 7.14 -12.92 2.84
N PRO A 170 8.46 -12.98 2.73
CA PRO A 170 9.51 -13.11 3.75
C PRO A 170 9.91 -11.78 4.42
N SER A 171 9.38 -10.65 3.99
CA SER A 171 9.60 -9.30 4.53
C SER A 171 8.32 -8.50 4.40
N ALA A 172 8.13 -7.54 5.31
CA ALA A 172 6.93 -6.72 5.28
C ALA A 172 6.85 -5.90 3.98
N THR A 173 5.71 -5.98 3.35
CA THR A 173 5.37 -5.14 2.22
C THR A 173 4.02 -4.51 2.50
N VAL A 174 3.97 -3.20 2.55
CA VAL A 174 2.70 -2.45 2.53
C VAL A 174 2.41 -2.12 1.08
N TRP A 175 1.20 -2.41 0.65
CA TRP A 175 0.75 -2.08 -0.70
C TRP A 175 -0.53 -1.26 -0.64
N PHE A 176 -0.75 -0.42 -1.64
CA PHE A 176 -1.99 0.34 -1.82
C PHE A 176 -2.30 0.52 -3.30
N GLU A 177 -3.58 0.66 -3.62
CA GLU A 177 -4.08 0.88 -4.97
C GLU A 177 -4.77 2.25 -5.05
N LEU A 178 -4.48 2.97 -6.12
CA LEU A 178 -5.13 4.25 -6.43
C LEU A 178 -5.87 4.13 -7.75
N ARG A 179 -6.99 4.83 -7.87
CA ARG A 179 -7.60 5.13 -9.17
C ARG A 179 -6.73 6.16 -9.88
N ARG A 180 -6.40 5.89 -11.12
CA ARG A 180 -5.70 6.84 -11.98
C ARG A 180 -6.61 7.33 -13.10
N ALA A 181 -6.36 8.54 -13.60
CA ALA A 181 -7.03 8.96 -14.81
C ALA A 181 -6.77 7.92 -15.92
N PRO A 182 -7.76 7.60 -16.77
CA PRO A 182 -7.49 6.81 -17.94
C PRO A 182 -6.38 7.53 -18.70
N GLY A 183 -5.19 6.91 -18.78
CA GLY A 183 -4.05 7.51 -19.44
C GLY A 183 -4.47 7.87 -20.85
N ALA A 184 -4.12 9.04 -21.29
CA ALA A 184 -4.03 9.29 -22.71
C ALA A 184 -3.03 8.26 -23.22
N ALA A 185 -3.54 7.14 -23.74
CA ALA A 185 -2.73 6.18 -24.46
C ALA A 185 -2.14 6.94 -25.64
N ALA A 186 -0.83 7.04 -25.64
CA ALA A 186 -0.11 7.51 -26.82
C ALA A 186 -0.27 6.50 -27.94
#